data_c71951bc8e3faf7a2212e2d7cdb2af09
#
_entry.id   c71951bc8e3faf7a2212e2d7cdb2af09
#
_cell.length_a   1.000
_cell.length_b   1.000
_cell.length_c   1.000
_cell.angle_alpha   90.00
_cell.angle_beta   90.00
_cell.angle_gamma   90.00
#
_symmetry.space_group_name_H-M   'P 1'
#
loop_
_entity.id
_entity.type
_entity.pdbx_description
1 polymer ?
#
loop_
_entity_poly.entity_id
_entity_poly.type
_entity_poly.pdbx_seq_one_letter_code
_entity_poly.pdbx_strand_id
1 'polypeptide(L)'
;GLSKTPNTATSAKVKIDAAYLETYNKAHNTDFALYPQDLVTFANEGILTVNANTKSAEVEMTIRAGEGLQEDKTYAIPVAISDQSSDITIKDEDAKHCIYLVKDMRNAGDAYKGEGVMQGYLFFEVNDVNPLNTLSFQLENGKLLWDVVVLFAANINYDAEAGRPRVQCNPNVQYLLDNNETLLQPLRRRGVKVLLGLLGNHDITGLAQLSEQGAKDFAREVAQYCKAYNLDGVNYDDEYSNSPDLSNPSLTNPSTAAAARLCYETKQAMPDKLVTVFDWGQMYGVATVDGVDAKEWIDIVVANYGSAAYPIGQMTKKQCSGISMEFNLGGGGSLSASKAQSMIDGGYGWFMGFAPSPAKYGSVFSRLQGGGELLYGSNVAAPTIFYKKNDPTPYKYPDDL
;
A
#
# COMPACT_ATOMS: atom_id res chain seq x y z
N GLY A 1 10.93 -10.27 19.65
CA GLY A 1 12.38 -10.08 19.92
C GLY A 1 12.66 -9.75 21.39
N LEU A 2 13.90 -9.93 21.81
CA LEU A 2 14.37 -9.63 23.17
C LEU A 2 14.92 -8.19 23.26
N SER A 3 14.78 -7.54 24.42
CA SER A 3 15.35 -6.21 24.67
C SER A 3 16.88 -6.22 24.76
N LYS A 4 17.46 -7.36 25.18
CA LYS A 4 18.90 -7.58 25.29
C LYS A 4 19.32 -8.84 24.56
N THR A 5 20.54 -8.85 24.06
CA THR A 5 21.15 -10.03 23.44
C THR A 5 21.53 -11.06 24.52
N PRO A 6 21.07 -12.30 24.45
CA PRO A 6 21.42 -13.33 25.43
C PRO A 6 22.82 -13.88 25.16
N ASN A 7 23.54 -14.27 26.22
CA ASN A 7 24.87 -14.89 26.11
C ASN A 7 24.78 -16.41 25.82
N THR A 8 23.64 -17.02 26.12
CA THR A 8 23.33 -18.42 25.84
C THR A 8 22.01 -18.50 25.11
N ALA A 9 21.78 -19.58 24.39
CA ALA A 9 20.50 -19.78 23.70
C ALA A 9 19.37 -19.82 24.76
N THR A 10 18.26 -19.12 24.44
CA THR A 10 17.07 -19.06 25.26
C THR A 10 15.84 -19.42 24.44
N SER A 11 14.77 -19.88 25.05
CA SER A 11 13.61 -20.37 24.34
C SER A 11 12.29 -19.91 24.93
N ALA A 12 11.26 -19.89 24.10
CA ALA A 12 9.87 -19.74 24.48
C ALA A 12 9.00 -20.57 23.55
N LYS A 13 7.74 -20.72 23.88
CA LYS A 13 6.74 -21.35 23.01
C LYS A 13 5.65 -20.35 22.68
N VAL A 14 5.13 -20.38 21.47
CA VAL A 14 3.91 -19.67 21.11
C VAL A 14 2.74 -20.64 21.03
N LYS A 15 1.59 -20.22 21.47
CA LYS A 15 0.34 -20.97 21.40
C LYS A 15 -0.85 -20.04 21.21
N ILE A 16 -1.99 -20.59 20.80
CA ILE A 16 -3.26 -19.85 20.82
C ILE A 16 -3.74 -19.73 22.27
N ASP A 17 -4.06 -18.52 22.68
CA ASP A 17 -4.68 -18.23 23.96
C ASP A 17 -6.11 -17.74 23.74
N ALA A 18 -7.02 -18.68 23.52
CA ALA A 18 -8.42 -18.39 23.22
C ALA A 18 -9.12 -17.61 24.35
N ALA A 19 -8.69 -17.79 25.62
CA ALA A 19 -9.28 -17.11 26.77
C ALA A 19 -8.98 -15.59 26.75
N TYR A 20 -7.84 -15.19 26.17
CA TYR A 20 -7.48 -13.77 26.09
C TYR A 20 -8.40 -12.98 25.16
N LEU A 21 -9.08 -13.63 24.18
CA LEU A 21 -9.93 -12.93 23.21
C LEU A 21 -11.08 -12.15 23.85
N GLU A 22 -11.69 -12.70 24.91
CA GLU A 22 -12.76 -12.00 25.63
C GLU A 22 -12.23 -10.71 26.29
N THR A 23 -11.06 -10.79 26.91
CA THR A 23 -10.38 -9.64 27.52
C THR A 23 -10.05 -8.58 26.46
N TYR A 24 -9.51 -9.02 25.33
CA TYR A 24 -9.19 -8.14 24.21
C TYR A 24 -10.44 -7.44 23.66
N ASN A 25 -11.49 -8.20 23.34
CA ASN A 25 -12.74 -7.64 22.81
C ASN A 25 -13.35 -6.60 23.76
N LYS A 26 -13.34 -6.89 25.04
CA LYS A 26 -13.84 -5.95 26.07
C LYS A 26 -13.00 -4.67 26.15
N ALA A 27 -11.67 -4.80 26.11
CA ALA A 27 -10.75 -3.66 26.22
C ALA A 27 -10.82 -2.74 24.98
N HIS A 28 -11.08 -3.30 23.80
CA HIS A 28 -11.09 -2.57 22.54
C HIS A 28 -12.50 -2.32 21.97
N ASN A 29 -13.55 -2.69 22.70
CA ASN A 29 -14.95 -2.58 22.26
C ASN A 29 -15.18 -3.24 20.88
N THR A 30 -14.69 -4.47 20.72
CA THR A 30 -14.79 -5.29 19.52
C THR A 30 -15.59 -6.56 19.81
N ASP A 31 -16.03 -7.26 18.75
CA ASP A 31 -16.82 -8.51 18.82
C ASP A 31 -16.20 -9.63 17.98
N PHE A 32 -14.89 -9.63 17.83
CA PHE A 32 -14.19 -10.63 17.01
C PHE A 32 -14.49 -12.04 17.51
N ALA A 33 -14.81 -12.95 16.57
CA ALA A 33 -14.97 -14.36 16.83
C ALA A 33 -13.61 -15.07 16.87
N LEU A 34 -13.47 -16.11 17.68
CA LEU A 34 -12.26 -16.94 17.68
C LEU A 34 -12.15 -17.68 16.34
N TYR A 35 -10.99 -17.60 15.67
CA TYR A 35 -10.72 -18.41 14.50
C TYR A 35 -10.62 -19.90 14.87
N PRO A 36 -11.16 -20.84 14.06
CA PRO A 36 -11.09 -22.26 14.36
C PRO A 36 -9.63 -22.72 14.57
N GLN A 37 -9.34 -23.22 15.77
CA GLN A 37 -7.96 -23.50 16.20
C GLN A 37 -7.32 -24.66 15.44
N ASP A 38 -8.12 -25.61 14.96
CA ASP A 38 -7.69 -26.75 14.14
C ASP A 38 -7.20 -26.34 12.74
N LEU A 39 -7.52 -25.11 12.33
CA LEU A 39 -7.05 -24.53 11.07
C LEU A 39 -5.74 -23.73 11.24
N VAL A 40 -5.20 -23.65 12.44
CA VAL A 40 -3.96 -22.91 12.74
C VAL A 40 -2.89 -23.88 13.22
N THR A 41 -1.73 -23.82 12.59
CA THR A 41 -0.57 -24.65 13.00
C THR A 41 0.68 -23.80 13.10
N PHE A 42 1.58 -24.17 14.03
CA PHE A 42 2.87 -23.55 14.19
C PHE A 42 3.97 -24.52 13.81
N ALA A 43 4.95 -24.07 13.05
CA ALA A 43 6.18 -24.85 12.81
C ALA A 43 6.89 -25.14 14.14
N ASN A 44 7.63 -26.23 14.21
CA ASN A 44 8.34 -26.67 15.43
C ASN A 44 7.46 -26.70 16.70
N GLU A 45 6.18 -27.06 16.56
CA GLU A 45 5.22 -27.04 17.69
C GLU A 45 5.14 -25.69 18.43
N GLY A 46 5.48 -24.60 17.73
CA GLY A 46 5.50 -23.25 18.29
C GLY A 46 6.76 -22.89 19.08
N ILE A 47 7.80 -23.74 19.08
CA ILE A 47 9.02 -23.47 19.82
C ILE A 47 9.86 -22.42 19.09
N LEU A 48 10.18 -21.34 19.81
CA LEU A 48 11.08 -20.26 19.42
C LEU A 48 12.41 -20.43 20.17
N THR A 49 13.52 -20.49 19.44
CA THR A 49 14.86 -20.51 20.04
C THR A 49 15.63 -19.27 19.58
N VAL A 50 15.91 -18.36 20.51
CA VAL A 50 16.80 -17.23 20.26
C VAL A 50 18.21 -17.66 20.57
N ASN A 51 19.06 -17.76 19.55
CA ASN A 51 20.44 -18.18 19.70
C ASN A 51 21.28 -17.16 20.49
N ALA A 52 22.36 -17.62 21.08
CA ALA A 52 23.34 -16.73 21.70
C ALA A 52 23.78 -15.64 20.71
N ASN A 53 23.96 -14.42 21.21
CA ASN A 53 24.35 -13.24 20.43
C ASN A 53 23.34 -12.79 19.35
N THR A 54 22.11 -13.29 19.37
CA THR A 54 20.99 -12.79 18.55
C THR A 54 19.90 -12.19 19.44
N LYS A 55 18.98 -11.37 18.85
CA LYS A 55 17.90 -10.74 19.61
C LYS A 55 16.50 -11.24 19.25
N SER A 56 16.39 -12.06 18.22
CA SER A 56 15.09 -12.52 17.73
C SER A 56 15.15 -13.95 17.25
N ALA A 57 13.99 -14.57 17.25
CA ALA A 57 13.72 -15.81 16.55
C ALA A 57 12.33 -15.70 15.92
N GLU A 58 12.09 -16.49 14.89
CA GLU A 58 10.82 -16.55 14.18
C GLU A 58 10.29 -17.98 14.19
N VAL A 59 8.98 -18.11 14.21
CA VAL A 59 8.27 -19.36 13.98
C VAL A 59 7.15 -19.11 12.98
N GLU A 60 7.06 -19.95 11.99
CA GLU A 60 6.02 -19.88 10.99
C GLU A 60 4.66 -20.30 11.59
N MET A 61 3.62 -19.51 11.35
CA MET A 61 2.24 -19.83 11.64
C MET A 61 1.48 -20.00 10.31
N THR A 62 0.96 -21.19 10.09
CA THR A 62 0.13 -21.50 8.93
C THR A 62 -1.34 -21.39 9.31
N ILE A 63 -2.11 -20.56 8.57
CA ILE A 63 -3.55 -20.41 8.72
C ILE A 63 -4.21 -21.03 7.49
N ARG A 64 -5.02 -22.06 7.68
CA ARG A 64 -5.76 -22.71 6.59
C ARG A 64 -7.19 -22.19 6.54
N ALA A 65 -7.73 -22.03 5.34
CA ALA A 65 -9.14 -21.77 5.14
C ALA A 65 -9.99 -22.98 5.60
N GLY A 66 -11.12 -22.72 6.23
CA GLY A 66 -12.07 -23.75 6.68
C GLY A 66 -13.46 -23.54 6.10
N GLU A 67 -14.30 -24.57 6.18
CA GLU A 67 -15.73 -24.46 5.87
C GLU A 67 -16.45 -23.76 7.04
N GLY A 68 -17.54 -23.05 6.72
CA GLY A 68 -18.41 -22.40 7.73
C GLY A 68 -17.90 -21.06 8.27
N LEU A 69 -16.79 -20.52 7.75
CA LEU A 69 -16.43 -19.15 8.03
C LEU A 69 -17.42 -18.18 7.37
N GLN A 70 -17.80 -17.13 8.10
CA GLN A 70 -18.79 -16.14 7.66
C GLN A 70 -18.06 -14.90 7.13
N GLU A 71 -18.42 -14.45 5.93
CA GLU A 71 -17.77 -13.31 5.25
C GLU A 71 -17.96 -11.98 5.98
N ASP A 72 -19.08 -11.81 6.68
CA ASP A 72 -19.39 -10.62 7.47
C ASP A 72 -18.64 -10.55 8.81
N LYS A 73 -18.03 -11.66 9.25
CA LYS A 73 -17.29 -11.73 10.51
C LYS A 73 -15.79 -11.48 10.33
N THR A 74 -15.24 -10.79 11.29
CA THR A 74 -13.79 -10.77 11.54
C THR A 74 -13.47 -11.75 12.64
N TYR A 75 -12.56 -12.66 12.35
CA TYR A 75 -12.04 -13.64 13.31
C TYR A 75 -10.71 -13.15 13.89
N ALA A 76 -10.42 -13.59 15.12
CA ALA A 76 -9.14 -13.31 15.76
C ALA A 76 -8.41 -14.59 16.13
N ILE A 77 -7.09 -14.59 15.97
CA ILE A 77 -6.18 -15.63 16.47
C ILE A 77 -5.32 -14.98 17.53
N PRO A 78 -5.68 -15.09 18.81
CA PRO A 78 -4.87 -14.57 19.91
C PRO A 78 -3.68 -15.53 20.16
N VAL A 79 -2.49 -15.08 19.86
CA VAL A 79 -1.24 -15.84 20.05
C VAL A 79 -0.53 -15.31 21.29
N ALA A 80 -0.15 -16.19 22.19
CA ALA A 80 0.57 -15.84 23.41
C ALA A 80 1.95 -16.53 23.47
N ILE A 81 2.90 -15.85 24.08
CA ILE A 81 4.16 -16.46 24.52
C ILE A 81 3.90 -17.27 25.78
N SER A 82 4.37 -18.51 25.81
CA SER A 82 4.31 -19.41 26.98
C SER A 82 5.61 -20.17 27.16
N ASP A 83 5.74 -20.88 28.25
CA ASP A 83 6.84 -21.82 28.52
C ASP A 83 8.22 -21.21 28.24
N GLN A 84 8.39 -19.92 28.57
CA GLN A 84 9.66 -19.22 28.37
C GLN A 84 10.72 -19.68 29.36
N SER A 85 11.97 -19.68 28.93
CA SER A 85 13.12 -19.91 29.79
C SER A 85 13.16 -18.92 30.95
N SER A 86 13.73 -19.32 32.09
CA SER A 86 13.74 -18.53 33.32
C SER A 86 14.48 -17.18 33.22
N ASP A 87 15.30 -17.01 32.20
CA ASP A 87 16.02 -15.79 31.88
C ASP A 87 15.21 -14.80 31.03
N ILE A 88 14.00 -15.20 30.59
CA ILE A 88 13.06 -14.33 29.88
C ILE A 88 12.00 -13.80 30.85
N THR A 89 11.92 -12.49 30.97
CA THR A 89 10.83 -11.81 31.69
C THR A 89 9.92 -11.10 30.69
N ILE A 90 8.64 -11.40 30.72
CA ILE A 90 7.61 -10.68 29.96
C ILE A 90 7.13 -9.50 30.81
N LYS A 91 7.14 -8.31 30.20
CA LYS A 91 6.90 -7.05 30.91
C LYS A 91 5.47 -6.93 31.43
N ASP A 92 4.51 -7.28 30.59
CA ASP A 92 3.07 -7.16 30.85
C ASP A 92 2.29 -8.11 29.91
N GLU A 93 0.96 -8.19 30.10
CA GLU A 93 0.11 -9.05 29.29
C GLU A 93 0.05 -8.61 27.81
N ASP A 94 0.13 -7.31 27.53
CA ASP A 94 0.14 -6.82 26.13
C ASP A 94 1.43 -7.23 25.41
N ALA A 95 2.56 -7.23 26.12
CA ALA A 95 3.83 -7.73 25.57
C ALA A 95 3.85 -9.25 25.38
N LYS A 96 2.95 -9.98 26.03
CA LYS A 96 2.80 -11.44 25.94
C LYS A 96 1.96 -11.88 24.75
N HIS A 97 1.02 -11.05 24.31
CA HIS A 97 0.03 -11.40 23.30
C HIS A 97 0.22 -10.68 21.97
N CYS A 98 -0.17 -11.36 20.90
CA CYS A 98 -0.32 -10.80 19.57
C CYS A 98 -1.65 -11.28 18.99
N ILE A 99 -2.48 -10.35 18.50
CA ILE A 99 -3.76 -10.68 17.85
C ILE A 99 -3.60 -10.60 16.34
N TYR A 100 -3.86 -11.72 15.66
CA TYR A 100 -3.98 -11.75 14.20
C TYR A 100 -5.46 -11.70 13.84
N LEU A 101 -5.85 -10.73 13.03
CA LEU A 101 -7.23 -10.62 12.53
C LEU A 101 -7.33 -11.31 11.16
N VAL A 102 -8.34 -12.15 11.01
CA VAL A 102 -8.58 -12.93 9.80
C VAL A 102 -10.01 -12.71 9.34
N LYS A 103 -10.17 -12.45 8.06
CA LYS A 103 -11.49 -12.38 7.40
C LYS A 103 -11.52 -13.34 6.22
N ASP A 104 -12.61 -14.09 6.08
CA ASP A 104 -12.80 -14.95 4.90
C ASP A 104 -13.26 -14.11 3.72
N MET A 105 -12.41 -14.02 2.70
CA MET A 105 -12.68 -13.25 1.48
C MET A 105 -12.80 -14.15 0.24
N ARG A 106 -12.92 -15.49 0.41
CA ARG A 106 -12.92 -16.44 -0.72
C ARG A 106 -14.07 -16.20 -1.68
N ASN A 107 -15.25 -15.82 -1.17
CA ASN A 107 -16.43 -15.52 -1.97
C ASN A 107 -16.66 -14.02 -2.14
N ALA A 108 -16.01 -13.18 -1.33
CA ALA A 108 -16.03 -11.74 -1.55
C ALA A 108 -15.13 -11.41 -2.74
N GLY A 109 -15.60 -10.59 -3.65
CA GLY A 109 -14.77 -10.12 -4.74
C GLY A 109 -13.59 -9.33 -4.18
N ASP A 110 -12.37 -9.80 -4.38
CA ASP A 110 -11.12 -9.15 -3.99
C ASP A 110 -10.32 -8.67 -5.20
N ALA A 111 -9.18 -8.05 -4.98
CA ALA A 111 -8.32 -7.56 -6.05
C ALA A 111 -7.46 -8.66 -6.68
N TYR A 112 -7.26 -9.81 -6.03
CA TYR A 112 -6.40 -10.86 -6.53
C TYR A 112 -7.02 -11.58 -7.73
N LYS A 113 -6.37 -11.49 -8.88
CA LYS A 113 -6.83 -12.04 -10.16
C LYS A 113 -5.97 -13.21 -10.67
N GLY A 114 -4.94 -13.60 -9.92
CA GLY A 114 -4.00 -14.67 -10.28
C GLY A 114 -2.54 -14.22 -10.35
N GLU A 115 -1.62 -15.19 -10.31
CA GLU A 115 -0.19 -14.89 -10.44
C GLU A 115 0.16 -14.46 -11.87
N GLY A 116 1.00 -13.42 -11.98
CA GLY A 116 1.48 -12.92 -13.28
C GLY A 116 0.44 -12.21 -14.13
N VAL A 117 -0.78 -12.05 -13.62
CA VAL A 117 -1.85 -11.30 -14.27
C VAL A 117 -1.55 -9.81 -14.17
N MET A 118 -1.88 -9.06 -15.23
CA MET A 118 -1.70 -7.61 -15.27
C MET A 118 -2.53 -6.93 -14.17
N GLN A 119 -1.94 -5.96 -13.48
CA GLN A 119 -2.52 -5.28 -12.35
C GLN A 119 -2.93 -3.85 -12.68
N GLY A 120 -3.96 -3.36 -12.01
CA GLY A 120 -4.48 -2.00 -12.16
C GLY A 120 -3.96 -1.08 -11.06
N TYR A 121 -3.47 0.10 -11.45
CA TYR A 121 -2.95 1.15 -10.58
C TYR A 121 -3.78 2.41 -10.71
N LEU A 122 -4.38 2.90 -9.63
CA LEU A 122 -5.35 4.00 -9.66
C LEU A 122 -4.95 5.15 -8.75
N PHE A 123 -5.00 6.37 -9.28
CA PHE A 123 -4.91 7.59 -8.49
C PHE A 123 -6.30 8.18 -8.27
N PHE A 124 -6.64 8.52 -7.04
CA PHE A 124 -7.81 9.35 -6.75
C PHE A 124 -7.41 10.76 -6.35
N GLU A 125 -8.07 11.74 -6.96
CA GLU A 125 -8.11 13.13 -6.48
C GLU A 125 -8.94 13.19 -5.18
N VAL A 126 -8.28 12.94 -4.05
CA VAL A 126 -8.96 12.81 -2.75
C VAL A 126 -9.53 14.13 -2.21
N ASN A 127 -9.19 15.25 -2.85
CA ASN A 127 -9.86 16.52 -2.58
C ASN A 127 -11.33 16.49 -2.97
N ASP A 128 -11.69 15.68 -3.97
CA ASP A 128 -13.01 15.65 -4.58
C ASP A 128 -13.71 14.31 -4.44
N VAL A 129 -12.97 13.20 -4.45
CA VAL A 129 -13.53 11.85 -4.58
C VAL A 129 -13.12 10.94 -3.42
N ASN A 130 -14.07 10.14 -2.95
CA ASN A 130 -13.84 9.12 -1.93
C ASN A 130 -13.06 7.93 -2.52
N PRO A 131 -11.91 7.54 -1.97
CA PRO A 131 -11.13 6.39 -2.47
C PRO A 131 -11.88 5.05 -2.36
N LEU A 132 -12.93 4.92 -1.54
CA LEU A 132 -13.82 3.77 -1.53
C LEU A 132 -14.47 3.49 -2.89
N ASN A 133 -14.53 4.50 -3.78
CA ASN A 133 -14.98 4.29 -5.17
C ASN A 133 -14.07 3.34 -5.99
N THR A 134 -12.91 2.94 -5.47
CA THR A 134 -12.15 1.80 -6.00
C THR A 134 -12.99 0.53 -6.06
N LEU A 135 -13.86 0.31 -5.06
CA LEU A 135 -14.78 -0.82 -4.97
C LEU A 135 -15.90 -0.80 -6.02
N SER A 136 -16.13 0.35 -6.64
CA SER A 136 -17.11 0.51 -7.73
C SER A 136 -16.67 -0.15 -9.04
N PHE A 137 -15.36 -0.36 -9.21
CA PHE A 137 -14.78 -0.94 -10.42
C PHE A 137 -14.56 -2.44 -10.25
N GLN A 138 -15.48 -3.23 -10.81
CA GLN A 138 -15.45 -4.69 -10.70
C GLN A 138 -15.43 -5.34 -12.08
N LEU A 139 -14.98 -6.58 -12.11
CA LEU A 139 -15.19 -7.50 -13.22
C LEU A 139 -16.55 -8.22 -13.02
N GLU A 140 -17.13 -8.76 -14.11
CA GLU A 140 -18.40 -9.51 -14.03
C GLU A 140 -18.32 -10.73 -13.11
N ASN A 141 -17.11 -11.30 -12.91
CA ASN A 141 -16.87 -12.38 -11.95
C ASN A 141 -16.75 -11.91 -10.49
N GLY A 142 -16.99 -10.62 -10.20
CA GLY A 142 -16.95 -10.02 -8.87
C GLY A 142 -15.56 -9.60 -8.36
N LYS A 143 -14.48 -9.87 -9.09
CA LYS A 143 -13.13 -9.40 -8.73
C LYS A 143 -13.01 -7.88 -8.92
N LEU A 144 -12.17 -7.22 -8.10
CA LEU A 144 -11.88 -5.81 -8.26
C LEU A 144 -10.93 -5.58 -9.44
N LEU A 145 -11.16 -4.52 -10.19
CA LEU A 145 -10.30 -4.15 -11.33
C LEU A 145 -8.94 -3.61 -10.87
N TRP A 146 -8.93 -2.80 -9.79
CA TRP A 146 -7.75 -2.10 -9.31
C TRP A 146 -7.07 -2.84 -8.16
N ASP A 147 -5.74 -2.94 -8.23
CA ASP A 147 -4.89 -3.62 -7.24
C ASP A 147 -4.20 -2.64 -6.29
N VAL A 148 -3.96 -1.43 -6.77
CA VAL A 148 -3.33 -0.34 -6.02
C VAL A 148 -4.18 0.91 -6.16
N VAL A 149 -4.36 1.64 -5.05
CA VAL A 149 -4.94 2.98 -5.04
C VAL A 149 -3.98 3.96 -4.36
N VAL A 150 -3.79 5.12 -4.98
CA VAL A 150 -2.99 6.22 -4.45
C VAL A 150 -3.90 7.33 -3.97
N LEU A 151 -3.73 7.76 -2.73
CA LEU A 151 -4.36 8.94 -2.17
C LEU A 151 -3.61 10.17 -2.70
N PHE A 152 -4.13 10.80 -3.76
CA PHE A 152 -3.46 11.92 -4.43
C PHE A 152 -4.07 13.25 -3.99
N ALA A 153 -3.34 14.10 -3.23
CA ALA A 153 -2.03 13.81 -2.71
C ALA A 153 -1.78 14.56 -1.40
N ALA A 154 -0.89 14.04 -0.60
CA ALA A 154 -0.15 14.83 0.39
C ALA A 154 1.03 15.54 -0.30
N ASN A 155 1.74 16.36 0.46
CA ASN A 155 2.83 17.17 -0.07
C ASN A 155 4.12 16.98 0.74
N ILE A 156 5.22 17.40 0.13
CA ILE A 156 6.46 17.68 0.84
C ILE A 156 6.56 19.17 1.10
N ASN A 157 6.84 19.56 2.36
CA ASN A 157 7.12 20.93 2.73
C ASN A 157 8.35 21.02 3.64
N TYR A 158 8.92 22.20 3.77
CA TYR A 158 9.96 22.46 4.74
C TYR A 158 9.38 22.88 6.10
N ASP A 159 9.80 22.23 7.15
CA ASP A 159 9.51 22.63 8.52
C ASP A 159 10.66 23.52 9.04
N ALA A 160 10.41 24.82 9.09
CA ALA A 160 11.42 25.79 9.52
C ALA A 160 11.74 25.69 11.02
N GLU A 161 10.82 25.22 11.84
CA GLU A 161 11.03 25.03 13.27
C GLU A 161 11.89 23.77 13.53
N ALA A 162 11.55 22.67 12.88
CA ALA A 162 12.29 21.41 12.98
C ALA A 162 13.57 21.40 12.12
N GLY A 163 13.73 22.36 11.18
CA GLY A 163 14.88 22.48 10.29
C GLY A 163 15.02 21.35 9.27
N ARG A 164 13.92 20.72 8.86
CA ARG A 164 13.92 19.55 7.98
C ARG A 164 12.71 19.46 7.05
N PRO A 165 12.80 18.67 5.96
CA PRO A 165 11.63 18.31 5.15
C PRO A 165 10.61 17.52 5.99
N ARG A 166 9.32 17.72 5.72
CA ARG A 166 8.21 17.01 6.37
C ARG A 166 7.10 16.63 5.40
N VAL A 167 6.30 15.62 5.79
CA VAL A 167 5.04 15.32 5.13
C VAL A 167 3.99 16.36 5.54
N GLN A 168 3.32 16.94 4.56
CA GLN A 168 2.23 17.88 4.74
C GLN A 168 0.94 17.28 4.18
N CYS A 169 0.04 16.87 5.05
CA CYS A 169 -1.30 16.48 4.65
C CYS A 169 -2.22 17.72 4.61
N ASN A 170 -2.91 17.91 3.49
CA ASN A 170 -4.02 18.85 3.45
C ASN A 170 -5.23 18.29 4.24
N PRO A 171 -6.25 19.09 4.57
CA PRO A 171 -7.39 18.64 5.37
C PRO A 171 -8.12 17.41 4.81
N ASN A 172 -8.17 17.23 3.48
CA ASN A 172 -8.84 16.08 2.86
C ASN A 172 -8.03 14.78 3.05
N VAL A 173 -6.72 14.84 2.82
CA VAL A 173 -5.82 13.69 3.09
C VAL A 173 -5.84 13.35 4.57
N GLN A 174 -5.70 14.34 5.46
CA GLN A 174 -5.70 14.13 6.90
C GLN A 174 -7.01 13.49 7.36
N TYR A 175 -8.16 13.95 6.84
CA TYR A 175 -9.45 13.35 7.15
C TYR A 175 -9.52 11.86 6.81
N LEU A 176 -8.99 11.45 5.64
CA LEU A 176 -8.94 10.04 5.25
C LEU A 176 -8.05 9.21 6.19
N LEU A 177 -6.92 9.77 6.58
CA LEU A 177 -6.00 9.11 7.51
C LEU A 177 -6.62 8.96 8.91
N ASP A 178 -7.28 9.99 9.42
CA ASP A 178 -7.94 9.98 10.72
C ASP A 178 -9.17 9.04 10.75
N ASN A 179 -9.83 8.86 9.59
CA ASN A 179 -10.96 7.94 9.42
C ASN A 179 -10.55 6.65 8.67
N ASN A 180 -9.32 6.27 8.79
CA ASN A 180 -8.67 5.16 8.09
C ASN A 180 -9.46 3.84 8.19
N GLU A 181 -9.96 3.45 9.38
CA GLU A 181 -10.69 2.20 9.58
C GLU A 181 -11.94 2.07 8.71
N THR A 182 -12.63 3.18 8.44
CA THR A 182 -13.88 3.20 7.68
C THR A 182 -13.70 3.56 6.22
N LEU A 183 -12.64 4.28 5.83
CA LEU A 183 -12.45 4.81 4.48
C LEU A 183 -11.30 4.15 3.70
N LEU A 184 -10.30 3.58 4.39
CA LEU A 184 -9.13 2.99 3.74
C LEU A 184 -9.00 1.49 4.00
N GLN A 185 -9.20 1.02 5.24
CA GLN A 185 -9.06 -0.40 5.56
C GLN A 185 -10.08 -1.30 4.84
N PRO A 186 -11.30 -0.87 4.46
CA PRO A 186 -12.17 -1.67 3.61
C PRO A 186 -11.54 -2.04 2.27
N LEU A 187 -10.73 -1.16 1.68
CA LEU A 187 -9.98 -1.44 0.45
C LEU A 187 -8.92 -2.52 0.69
N ARG A 188 -8.14 -2.36 1.76
CA ARG A 188 -7.07 -3.30 2.11
C ARG A 188 -7.62 -4.69 2.47
N ARG A 189 -8.78 -4.76 3.14
CA ARG A 189 -9.49 -6.02 3.41
C ARG A 189 -9.94 -6.75 2.13
N ARG A 190 -10.07 -6.03 1.02
CA ARG A 190 -10.36 -6.55 -0.31
C ARG A 190 -9.11 -6.74 -1.18
N GLY A 191 -7.91 -6.70 -0.59
CA GLY A 191 -6.64 -6.95 -1.27
C GLY A 191 -6.07 -5.76 -2.06
N VAL A 192 -6.75 -4.60 -2.07
CA VAL A 192 -6.24 -3.38 -2.70
C VAL A 192 -5.16 -2.77 -1.81
N LYS A 193 -4.01 -2.45 -2.38
CA LYS A 193 -2.94 -1.72 -1.69
C LYS A 193 -3.23 -0.23 -1.68
N VAL A 194 -3.13 0.40 -0.52
CA VAL A 194 -3.39 1.84 -0.34
C VAL A 194 -2.07 2.58 -0.12
N LEU A 195 -1.72 3.47 -1.04
CA LEU A 195 -0.48 4.26 -1.01
C LEU A 195 -0.78 5.73 -0.73
N LEU A 196 0.14 6.39 -0.04
CA LEU A 196 0.14 7.85 0.08
C LEU A 196 0.84 8.45 -1.15
N GLY A 197 0.14 9.26 -1.93
CA GLY A 197 0.73 10.08 -2.98
C GLY A 197 1.43 11.29 -2.37
N LEU A 198 2.63 11.61 -2.84
CA LEU A 198 3.45 12.73 -2.38
C LEU A 198 3.87 13.59 -3.57
N LEU A 199 3.70 14.90 -3.43
CA LEU A 199 3.84 15.92 -4.46
C LEU A 199 4.52 17.15 -3.86
N GLY A 200 5.20 17.97 -4.68
CA GLY A 200 5.66 19.30 -4.26
C GLY A 200 4.51 20.26 -3.92
N ASN A 201 4.80 21.37 -3.27
CA ASN A 201 3.77 22.32 -2.78
C ASN A 201 4.20 23.78 -2.93
N HIS A 202 4.87 24.13 -4.04
CA HIS A 202 5.43 25.47 -4.25
C HIS A 202 6.35 25.93 -3.08
N ASP A 203 6.99 24.96 -2.43
CA ASP A 203 7.93 25.12 -1.33
C ASP A 203 9.37 24.97 -1.82
N ILE A 204 10.34 25.37 -1.00
CA ILE A 204 11.78 25.18 -1.27
C ILE A 204 12.20 23.71 -1.23
N THR A 205 11.38 22.85 -0.63
CA THR A 205 11.54 21.39 -0.67
C THR A 205 10.85 20.80 -1.87
N GLY A 206 11.43 19.75 -2.41
CA GLY A 206 10.84 18.95 -3.48
C GLY A 206 11.40 17.53 -3.44
N LEU A 207 10.71 16.62 -4.08
CA LEU A 207 11.05 15.19 -4.04
C LEU A 207 12.39 14.89 -4.72
N ALA A 208 12.80 15.71 -5.68
CA ALA A 208 14.03 15.53 -6.43
C ALA A 208 15.14 16.52 -6.03
N GLN A 209 15.02 17.20 -4.90
CA GLN A 209 15.99 18.22 -4.46
C GLN A 209 16.38 18.10 -2.98
N LEU A 210 16.27 16.89 -2.42
CA LEU A 210 16.77 16.57 -1.10
C LEU A 210 18.23 16.14 -1.16
N SER A 211 19.04 16.62 -0.22
CA SER A 211 20.35 16.04 0.04
C SER A 211 20.19 14.61 0.58
N GLU A 212 21.27 13.86 0.68
CA GLU A 212 21.21 12.51 1.28
C GLU A 212 20.62 12.55 2.70
N GLN A 213 21.01 13.55 3.51
CA GLN A 213 20.45 13.70 4.86
C GLN A 213 18.97 14.08 4.82
N GLY A 214 18.58 15.02 3.97
CA GLY A 214 17.18 15.40 3.78
C GLY A 214 16.32 14.24 3.32
N ALA A 215 16.82 13.42 2.41
CA ALA A 215 16.15 12.20 1.93
C ALA A 215 15.96 11.17 3.05
N LYS A 216 16.99 10.93 3.89
CA LYS A 216 16.90 10.04 5.05
C LYS A 216 15.89 10.52 6.08
N ASP A 217 15.86 11.82 6.35
CA ASP A 217 14.93 12.41 7.33
C ASP A 217 13.49 12.32 6.84
N PHE A 218 13.26 12.67 5.58
CA PHE A 218 11.93 12.58 4.97
C PHE A 218 11.45 11.13 4.84
N ALA A 219 12.31 10.21 4.39
CA ALA A 219 12.00 8.78 4.28
C ALA A 219 11.57 8.16 5.61
N ARG A 220 12.23 8.53 6.72
CA ARG A 220 11.84 8.06 8.06
C ARG A 220 10.45 8.57 8.47
N GLU A 221 10.12 9.81 8.16
CA GLU A 221 8.79 10.36 8.45
C GLU A 221 7.71 9.68 7.60
N VAL A 222 7.96 9.49 6.30
CA VAL A 222 7.09 8.74 5.39
C VAL A 222 6.85 7.32 5.91
N ALA A 223 7.88 6.62 6.37
CA ALA A 223 7.74 5.29 6.97
C ALA A 223 6.89 5.31 8.25
N GLN A 224 7.00 6.36 9.07
CA GLN A 224 6.15 6.55 10.25
C GLN A 224 4.68 6.75 9.87
N TYR A 225 4.38 7.54 8.83
CA TYR A 225 3.02 7.69 8.29
C TYR A 225 2.47 6.34 7.82
N CYS A 226 3.22 5.60 7.01
CA CYS A 226 2.79 4.28 6.52
C CYS A 226 2.52 3.31 7.68
N LYS A 227 3.32 3.35 8.73
CA LYS A 227 3.13 2.52 9.92
C LYS A 227 1.93 2.97 10.74
N ALA A 228 1.81 4.26 11.04
CA ALA A 228 0.76 4.81 11.92
C ALA A 228 -0.64 4.62 11.32
N TYR A 229 -0.76 4.78 10.00
CA TYR A 229 -2.03 4.67 9.29
C TYR A 229 -2.21 3.35 8.55
N ASN A 230 -1.34 2.37 8.79
CA ASN A 230 -1.39 1.05 8.17
C ASN A 230 -1.51 1.12 6.64
N LEU A 231 -0.71 1.95 5.99
CA LEU A 231 -0.64 2.08 4.54
C LEU A 231 0.34 1.05 3.95
N ASP A 232 0.18 0.76 2.66
CA ASP A 232 0.99 -0.24 1.96
C ASP A 232 2.22 0.35 1.27
N GLY A 233 2.41 1.67 1.28
CA GLY A 233 3.55 2.34 0.68
C GLY A 233 3.25 3.75 0.22
N VAL A 234 4.05 4.22 -0.74
CA VAL A 234 3.99 5.59 -1.28
C VAL A 234 4.11 5.63 -2.79
N ASN A 235 3.63 6.73 -3.35
CA ASN A 235 3.94 7.15 -4.72
C ASN A 235 4.57 8.53 -4.69
N TYR A 236 5.64 8.72 -5.46
CA TYR A 236 6.31 10.01 -5.65
C TYR A 236 6.02 10.58 -7.03
N ASP A 237 5.61 11.85 -7.05
CA ASP A 237 5.35 12.65 -8.25
C ASP A 237 6.09 13.98 -8.13
N ASP A 238 7.15 14.16 -8.94
CA ASP A 238 8.04 15.34 -8.84
C ASP A 238 7.50 16.52 -9.65
N GLU A 239 6.58 17.25 -9.03
CA GLU A 239 5.99 18.48 -9.57
C GLU A 239 5.94 19.59 -8.52
N TYR A 240 5.74 20.82 -8.97
CA TYR A 240 5.38 22.02 -8.18
C TYR A 240 6.35 22.39 -7.06
N SER A 241 7.64 22.11 -7.21
CA SER A 241 8.67 22.56 -6.27
C SER A 241 9.28 23.88 -6.71
N ASN A 242 9.60 24.78 -5.77
CA ASN A 242 10.36 25.99 -6.02
C ASN A 242 11.87 25.67 -6.02
N SER A 243 12.68 26.65 -6.44
CA SER A 243 14.14 26.52 -6.34
C SER A 243 14.57 26.32 -4.89
N PRO A 244 15.47 25.35 -4.61
CA PRO A 244 15.95 25.07 -3.25
C PRO A 244 16.85 26.19 -2.72
N ASP A 245 16.82 26.39 -1.42
CA ASP A 245 17.85 27.15 -0.72
C ASP A 245 19.07 26.25 -0.46
N LEU A 246 20.10 26.41 -1.28
CA LEU A 246 21.32 25.59 -1.19
C LEU A 246 22.19 25.88 0.05
N SER A 247 21.89 26.90 0.83
CA SER A 247 22.50 27.09 2.15
C SER A 247 21.96 26.11 3.20
N ASN A 248 20.81 25.49 2.93
CA ASN A 248 20.17 24.51 3.78
C ASN A 248 20.80 23.12 3.55
N PRO A 249 21.37 22.48 4.58
CA PRO A 249 22.04 21.20 4.44
C PRO A 249 21.11 20.02 4.05
N SER A 250 19.79 20.18 4.21
CA SER A 250 18.81 19.16 3.80
C SER A 250 18.49 19.21 2.31
N LEU A 251 18.94 20.23 1.57
CA LEU A 251 18.57 20.47 0.19
C LEU A 251 19.79 20.39 -0.76
N THR A 252 19.50 20.10 -2.02
CA THR A 252 20.46 20.08 -3.13
C THR A 252 19.81 20.57 -4.42
N ASN A 253 20.56 20.72 -5.49
CA ASN A 253 20.00 21.01 -6.81
C ASN A 253 19.08 19.86 -7.28
N PRO A 254 17.94 20.18 -7.91
CA PRO A 254 17.04 19.17 -8.49
C PRO A 254 17.81 18.26 -9.46
N SER A 255 17.64 16.95 -9.29
CA SER A 255 18.30 15.97 -10.15
C SER A 255 17.68 14.57 -10.02
N THR A 256 17.85 13.76 -11.06
CA THR A 256 17.47 12.33 -11.03
C THR A 256 18.23 11.57 -9.92
N ALA A 257 19.45 11.99 -9.60
CA ALA A 257 20.24 11.40 -8.50
C ALA A 257 19.62 11.67 -7.13
N ALA A 258 19.10 12.89 -6.89
CA ALA A 258 18.42 13.23 -5.64
C ALA A 258 17.08 12.50 -5.54
N ALA A 259 16.32 12.41 -6.63
CA ALA A 259 15.08 11.62 -6.71
C ALA A 259 15.32 10.14 -6.41
N ALA A 260 16.33 9.54 -7.03
CA ALA A 260 16.72 8.15 -6.79
C ALA A 260 17.16 7.92 -5.34
N ARG A 261 17.93 8.85 -4.76
CA ARG A 261 18.33 8.81 -3.35
C ARG A 261 17.10 8.77 -2.44
N LEU A 262 16.10 9.61 -2.68
CA LEU A 262 14.86 9.58 -1.89
C LEU A 262 14.17 8.22 -1.97
N CYS A 263 13.97 7.67 -3.17
CA CYS A 263 13.34 6.34 -3.34
C CYS A 263 14.12 5.25 -2.62
N TYR A 264 15.45 5.26 -2.74
CA TYR A 264 16.34 4.30 -2.05
C TYR A 264 16.21 4.40 -0.53
N GLU A 265 16.35 5.61 0.05
CA GLU A 265 16.24 5.80 1.50
C GLU A 265 14.84 5.44 2.03
N THR A 266 13.80 5.69 1.23
CA THR A 266 12.43 5.28 1.57
C THR A 266 12.30 3.75 1.63
N LYS A 267 12.87 3.04 0.65
CA LYS A 267 12.89 1.58 0.66
C LYS A 267 13.70 1.02 1.82
N GLN A 268 14.81 1.66 2.20
CA GLN A 268 15.57 1.28 3.39
C GLN A 268 14.77 1.50 4.70
N ALA A 269 13.99 2.58 4.78
CA ALA A 269 13.19 2.90 5.96
C ALA A 269 11.96 1.99 6.12
N MET A 270 11.42 1.44 5.02
CA MET A 270 10.24 0.57 5.01
C MET A 270 10.36 -0.53 3.93
N PRO A 271 11.24 -1.53 4.14
CA PRO A 271 11.61 -2.52 3.11
C PRO A 271 10.45 -3.41 2.66
N ASP A 272 9.46 -3.61 3.51
CA ASP A 272 8.24 -4.40 3.26
C ASP A 272 7.10 -3.61 2.59
N LYS A 273 7.29 -2.31 2.33
CA LYS A 273 6.29 -1.43 1.72
C LYS A 273 6.65 -1.09 0.27
N LEU A 274 5.63 -0.72 -0.49
CA LEU A 274 5.80 -0.30 -1.88
C LEU A 274 6.38 1.12 -1.97
N VAL A 275 7.40 1.26 -2.80
CA VAL A 275 7.93 2.56 -3.26
C VAL A 275 7.66 2.64 -4.76
N THR A 276 6.81 3.56 -5.16
CA THR A 276 6.37 3.69 -6.55
C THR A 276 6.60 5.10 -7.05
N VAL A 277 6.75 5.26 -8.34
CA VAL A 277 6.99 6.57 -8.95
C VAL A 277 6.07 6.82 -10.13
N PHE A 278 5.62 8.07 -10.28
CA PHE A 278 5.10 8.59 -11.52
C PHE A 278 6.28 9.07 -12.35
N ASP A 279 6.37 8.57 -13.58
CA ASP A 279 7.47 8.85 -14.53
C ASP A 279 7.36 10.29 -15.06
N TRP A 280 7.63 11.24 -14.20
CA TRP A 280 7.58 12.68 -14.44
C TRP A 280 8.68 13.41 -13.67
N GLY A 281 9.01 14.64 -14.07
CA GLY A 281 10.06 15.43 -13.45
C GLY A 281 11.40 14.69 -13.45
N GLN A 282 11.96 14.46 -12.27
CA GLN A 282 13.24 13.77 -12.06
C GLN A 282 13.09 12.36 -11.46
N MET A 283 11.84 11.81 -11.40
CA MET A 283 11.56 10.56 -10.67
C MET A 283 12.13 9.29 -11.32
N TYR A 284 12.87 9.39 -12.40
CA TYR A 284 13.42 8.22 -13.10
C TYR A 284 14.80 8.50 -13.68
N GLY A 285 15.52 7.46 -14.11
CA GLY A 285 16.74 7.57 -14.90
C GLY A 285 18.04 7.20 -14.20
N VAL A 286 18.04 7.02 -12.87
CA VAL A 286 19.21 6.53 -12.13
C VAL A 286 19.08 5.03 -11.90
N ALA A 287 20.00 4.26 -12.47
CA ALA A 287 19.97 2.81 -12.44
C ALA A 287 20.39 2.21 -11.07
N THR A 288 21.30 2.88 -10.35
CA THR A 288 21.87 2.39 -9.09
C THR A 288 22.03 3.50 -8.08
N VAL A 289 21.84 3.18 -6.80
CA VAL A 289 22.21 4.02 -5.65
C VAL A 289 23.05 3.17 -4.71
N ASP A 290 24.23 3.64 -4.33
CA ASP A 290 25.20 2.92 -3.48
C ASP A 290 25.51 1.49 -3.97
N GLY A 291 25.49 1.28 -5.30
CA GLY A 291 25.73 -0.02 -5.92
C GLY A 291 24.52 -0.97 -5.91
N VAL A 292 23.35 -0.52 -5.44
CA VAL A 292 22.10 -1.29 -5.44
C VAL A 292 21.24 -0.86 -6.63
N ASP A 293 20.79 -1.83 -7.41
CA ASP A 293 19.98 -1.60 -8.62
C ASP A 293 18.57 -1.08 -8.30
N ALA A 294 18.02 -0.27 -9.21
CA ALA A 294 16.70 0.35 -9.06
C ALA A 294 15.56 -0.65 -8.80
N LYS A 295 15.65 -1.86 -9.34
CA LYS A 295 14.66 -2.93 -9.09
C LYS A 295 14.49 -3.32 -7.63
N GLU A 296 15.48 -3.01 -6.78
CA GLU A 296 15.46 -3.34 -5.34
C GLU A 296 14.84 -2.20 -4.50
N TRP A 297 14.66 -1.00 -5.06
CA TRP A 297 14.16 0.16 -4.33
C TRP A 297 13.04 0.93 -5.04
N ILE A 298 12.64 0.54 -6.26
CA ILE A 298 11.38 0.95 -6.91
C ILE A 298 10.61 -0.31 -7.26
N ASP A 299 9.38 -0.42 -6.76
CA ASP A 299 8.51 -1.56 -7.03
C ASP A 299 7.70 -1.38 -8.31
N ILE A 300 7.17 -0.17 -8.56
CA ILE A 300 6.29 0.13 -9.70
C ILE A 300 6.63 1.51 -10.28
N VAL A 301 6.71 1.57 -11.61
CA VAL A 301 6.80 2.81 -12.38
C VAL A 301 5.56 2.97 -13.24
N VAL A 302 4.83 4.08 -13.07
CA VAL A 302 3.69 4.42 -13.92
C VAL A 302 4.00 5.66 -14.76
N ALA A 303 3.68 5.59 -16.06
CA ALA A 303 4.02 6.63 -17.01
C ALA A 303 3.04 7.79 -17.02
N ASN A 304 3.45 8.91 -17.60
CA ASN A 304 2.56 10.00 -17.96
C ASN A 304 1.49 9.54 -18.98
N TYR A 305 0.41 10.29 -19.07
CA TYR A 305 -0.81 9.94 -19.80
C TYR A 305 -0.55 9.65 -21.28
N GLY A 306 -1.12 8.55 -21.76
CA GLY A 306 -0.96 8.07 -23.13
C GLY A 306 0.33 7.31 -23.41
N SER A 307 1.26 7.29 -22.47
CA SER A 307 2.57 6.64 -22.59
C SER A 307 2.62 5.30 -21.85
N ALA A 308 3.66 4.53 -22.17
CA ALA A 308 4.10 3.37 -21.39
C ALA A 308 5.39 3.72 -20.65
N ALA A 309 5.52 3.22 -19.43
CA ALA A 309 6.73 3.41 -18.63
C ALA A 309 7.90 2.55 -19.15
N TYR A 310 9.12 3.02 -18.91
CA TYR A 310 10.33 2.30 -19.26
C TYR A 310 11.01 1.74 -18.01
N PRO A 311 11.56 0.50 -18.08
CA PRO A 311 12.36 -0.06 -17.01
C PRO A 311 13.61 0.77 -16.72
N ILE A 312 13.94 0.95 -15.45
CA ILE A 312 15.15 1.63 -14.98
C ILE A 312 16.11 0.58 -14.40
N GLY A 313 17.40 0.67 -14.73
CA GLY A 313 18.40 -0.27 -14.23
C GLY A 313 18.02 -1.72 -14.59
N GLN A 314 18.04 -2.61 -13.60
CA GLN A 314 17.68 -4.02 -13.75
C GLN A 314 16.16 -4.30 -13.59
N MET A 315 15.32 -3.28 -13.60
CA MET A 315 13.86 -3.45 -13.63
C MET A 315 13.43 -4.13 -14.93
N THR A 316 12.24 -4.69 -14.91
CA THR A 316 11.59 -5.26 -16.09
C THR A 316 10.27 -4.54 -16.38
N LYS A 317 9.72 -4.74 -17.56
CA LYS A 317 8.39 -4.21 -17.90
C LYS A 317 7.27 -4.73 -16.99
N LYS A 318 7.50 -5.83 -16.26
CA LYS A 318 6.56 -6.31 -15.22
C LYS A 318 6.36 -5.31 -14.09
N GLN A 319 7.30 -4.40 -13.87
CA GLN A 319 7.21 -3.31 -12.88
C GLN A 319 6.68 -2.01 -13.48
N CYS A 320 6.32 -1.99 -14.76
CA CYS A 320 5.98 -0.79 -15.54
C CYS A 320 4.53 -0.81 -16.03
N SER A 321 3.89 0.37 -16.08
CA SER A 321 2.60 0.54 -16.76
C SER A 321 2.75 0.57 -18.28
N GLY A 322 1.91 -0.20 -18.98
CA GLY A 322 1.87 -0.23 -20.45
C GLY A 322 0.94 0.83 -21.06
N ILE A 323 0.09 1.45 -20.23
CA ILE A 323 -0.75 2.61 -20.56
C ILE A 323 -1.08 3.38 -19.30
N SER A 324 -1.25 4.69 -19.42
CA SER A 324 -1.75 5.58 -18.38
C SER A 324 -2.89 6.43 -18.92
N MET A 325 -4.05 6.36 -18.24
CA MET A 325 -5.30 6.99 -18.68
C MET A 325 -5.70 8.10 -17.70
N GLU A 326 -5.91 9.29 -18.20
CA GLU A 326 -6.44 10.40 -17.42
C GLU A 326 -7.97 10.47 -17.63
N PHE A 327 -8.76 10.29 -16.57
CA PHE A 327 -10.21 10.16 -16.66
C PHE A 327 -10.95 11.49 -16.46
N ASN A 328 -10.34 12.45 -15.80
CA ASN A 328 -10.99 13.73 -15.54
C ASN A 328 -11.01 14.64 -16.78
N LEU A 329 -9.88 14.77 -17.47
CA LEU A 329 -9.73 15.61 -18.66
C LEU A 329 -9.86 14.81 -19.97
N GLY A 330 -9.86 13.47 -19.90
CA GLY A 330 -10.08 12.59 -21.03
C GLY A 330 -8.82 12.23 -21.83
N GLY A 331 -7.62 12.45 -21.27
CA GLY A 331 -6.34 12.11 -21.90
C GLY A 331 -5.95 10.61 -21.81
N GLY A 332 -4.94 10.19 -22.60
CA GLY A 332 -4.25 8.91 -22.43
C GLY A 332 -4.92 7.66 -23.02
N GLY A 333 -5.97 7.80 -23.85
CA GLY A 333 -6.56 6.66 -24.57
C GLY A 333 -7.46 5.75 -23.73
N SER A 334 -7.52 4.47 -24.06
CA SER A 334 -8.45 3.49 -23.48
C SER A 334 -7.79 2.13 -23.31
N LEU A 335 -8.23 1.35 -22.35
CA LEU A 335 -7.89 -0.05 -22.16
C LEU A 335 -8.72 -0.90 -23.15
N SER A 336 -8.44 -0.76 -24.44
CA SER A 336 -9.10 -1.55 -25.48
C SER A 336 -8.49 -2.97 -25.54
N ALA A 337 -9.17 -3.91 -26.21
CA ALA A 337 -8.63 -5.26 -26.44
C ALA A 337 -7.27 -5.23 -27.16
N SER A 338 -7.12 -4.37 -28.18
CA SER A 338 -5.84 -4.22 -28.90
C SER A 338 -4.72 -3.66 -28.02
N LYS A 339 -5.04 -2.70 -27.11
CA LYS A 339 -4.08 -2.17 -26.15
C LYS A 339 -3.72 -3.23 -25.10
N ALA A 340 -4.69 -3.97 -24.59
CA ALA A 340 -4.47 -5.08 -23.66
C ALA A 340 -3.54 -6.13 -24.27
N GLN A 341 -3.79 -6.56 -25.54
CA GLN A 341 -2.90 -7.49 -26.24
C GLN A 341 -1.48 -6.92 -26.39
N SER A 342 -1.35 -5.66 -26.82
CA SER A 342 -0.06 -5.01 -26.95
C SER A 342 0.73 -4.94 -25.63
N MET A 343 0.06 -4.77 -24.50
CA MET A 343 0.69 -4.77 -23.18
C MET A 343 1.12 -6.18 -22.76
N ILE A 344 0.31 -7.20 -23.02
CA ILE A 344 0.66 -8.61 -22.79
C ILE A 344 1.90 -8.99 -23.61
N ASP A 345 1.88 -8.72 -24.90
CA ASP A 345 2.99 -9.01 -25.84
C ASP A 345 4.27 -8.24 -25.44
N GLY A 346 4.07 -7.04 -24.91
CA GLY A 346 5.14 -6.19 -24.42
C GLY A 346 5.72 -6.61 -23.06
N GLY A 347 5.06 -7.51 -22.32
CA GLY A 347 5.50 -7.99 -21.02
C GLY A 347 5.27 -7.00 -19.87
N TYR A 348 4.33 -6.05 -20.03
CA TYR A 348 3.97 -5.08 -18.97
C TYR A 348 3.20 -5.74 -17.85
N GLY A 349 3.45 -5.29 -16.62
CA GLY A 349 2.72 -5.80 -15.44
C GLY A 349 1.56 -4.94 -15.00
N TRP A 350 1.48 -3.68 -15.46
CA TRP A 350 0.55 -2.68 -14.94
C TRP A 350 -0.13 -1.87 -16.04
N PHE A 351 -1.31 -1.35 -15.74
CA PHE A 351 -1.92 -0.20 -16.40
C PHE A 351 -2.36 0.82 -15.33
N MET A 352 -2.43 2.08 -15.68
CA MET A 352 -2.72 3.15 -14.75
C MET A 352 -3.96 3.96 -15.16
N GLY A 353 -4.75 4.36 -14.16
CA GLY A 353 -5.83 5.33 -14.27
C GLY A 353 -5.65 6.48 -13.28
N PHE A 354 -6.05 7.69 -13.67
CA PHE A 354 -5.98 8.88 -12.86
C PHE A 354 -7.35 9.57 -12.79
N ALA A 355 -7.74 9.95 -11.56
CA ALA A 355 -8.86 10.84 -11.24
C ALA A 355 -10.22 10.44 -11.84
N PRO A 356 -10.70 9.20 -11.70
CA PRO A 356 -12.09 8.89 -12.03
C PRO A 356 -13.03 9.61 -11.05
N SER A 357 -14.11 10.18 -11.57
CA SER A 357 -15.14 10.81 -10.76
C SER A 357 -16.50 10.13 -10.99
N PRO A 358 -17.34 9.93 -9.95
CA PRO A 358 -18.68 9.39 -10.10
C PRO A 358 -19.52 10.08 -11.18
N ALA A 359 -19.38 11.40 -11.31
CA ALA A 359 -20.06 12.18 -12.34
C ALA A 359 -19.67 11.80 -13.79
N LYS A 360 -18.52 11.13 -13.98
CA LYS A 360 -17.96 10.74 -15.28
C LYS A 360 -17.86 9.23 -15.47
N TYR A 361 -18.42 8.41 -14.57
CA TYR A 361 -18.20 6.97 -14.58
C TYR A 361 -18.66 6.26 -15.86
N GLY A 362 -19.69 6.75 -16.55
CA GLY A 362 -20.05 6.23 -17.87
C GLY A 362 -18.94 6.37 -18.91
N SER A 363 -18.26 7.52 -18.93
CA SER A 363 -17.07 7.76 -19.77
C SER A 363 -15.88 6.94 -19.31
N VAL A 364 -15.63 6.84 -18.01
CA VAL A 364 -14.55 6.00 -17.43
C VAL A 364 -14.77 4.55 -17.80
N PHE A 365 -15.97 4.03 -17.60
CA PHE A 365 -16.34 2.65 -17.93
C PHE A 365 -16.14 2.35 -19.42
N SER A 366 -16.58 3.22 -20.32
CA SER A 366 -16.42 3.05 -21.76
C SER A 366 -14.96 2.91 -22.20
N ARG A 367 -14.03 3.50 -21.43
CA ARG A 367 -12.58 3.44 -21.68
C ARG A 367 -11.90 2.22 -21.06
N LEU A 368 -12.53 1.54 -20.10
CA LEU A 368 -12.00 0.38 -19.39
C LEU A 368 -12.53 -0.94 -19.92
N GLN A 369 -13.78 -0.99 -20.42
CA GLN A 369 -14.52 -2.22 -20.69
C GLN A 369 -13.86 -3.13 -21.75
N GLY A 370 -13.11 -2.60 -22.67
CA GLY A 370 -12.62 -3.36 -23.83
C GLY A 370 -11.47 -4.33 -23.54
N GLY A 371 -10.78 -4.21 -22.43
CA GLY A 371 -9.59 -5.02 -22.11
C GLY A 371 -9.83 -6.16 -21.13
N GLY A 372 -10.96 -6.15 -20.41
CA GLY A 372 -11.20 -7.05 -19.28
C GLY A 372 -11.18 -8.52 -19.65
N GLU A 373 -11.90 -8.90 -20.70
CA GLU A 373 -11.97 -10.30 -21.16
C GLU A 373 -10.57 -10.86 -21.48
N LEU A 374 -9.77 -10.08 -22.18
CA LEU A 374 -8.44 -10.53 -22.60
C LEU A 374 -7.44 -10.60 -21.42
N LEU A 375 -7.53 -9.66 -20.48
CA LEU A 375 -6.63 -9.63 -19.32
C LEU A 375 -7.02 -10.63 -18.25
N TYR A 376 -8.32 -10.90 -18.06
CA TYR A 376 -8.85 -11.57 -16.87
C TYR A 376 -9.83 -12.71 -17.16
N GLY A 377 -10.17 -12.98 -18.42
CA GLY A 377 -11.25 -13.90 -18.76
C GLY A 377 -12.60 -13.46 -18.23
N SER A 378 -12.79 -12.14 -18.01
CA SER A 378 -14.02 -11.56 -17.47
C SER A 378 -14.11 -10.10 -17.86
N ASN A 379 -15.25 -9.65 -18.36
CA ASN A 379 -15.44 -8.25 -18.73
C ASN A 379 -15.43 -7.34 -17.50
N VAL A 380 -15.17 -6.05 -17.73
CA VAL A 380 -15.36 -5.01 -16.72
C VAL A 380 -16.86 -4.74 -16.60
N ALA A 381 -17.40 -4.85 -15.39
CA ALA A 381 -18.81 -4.57 -15.12
C ALA A 381 -19.07 -3.07 -15.05
N ALA A 382 -20.24 -2.63 -15.50
CA ALA A 382 -20.67 -1.25 -15.33
C ALA A 382 -20.83 -0.94 -13.83
N PRO A 383 -20.24 0.14 -13.31
CA PRO A 383 -20.36 0.48 -11.89
C PRO A 383 -21.83 0.80 -11.52
N THR A 384 -22.28 0.22 -10.41
CA THR A 384 -23.65 0.44 -9.88
C THR A 384 -23.68 0.92 -8.45
N ILE A 385 -22.54 0.83 -7.75
CA ILE A 385 -22.38 1.27 -6.35
C ILE A 385 -21.33 2.35 -6.29
N PHE A 386 -21.62 3.41 -5.56
CA PHE A 386 -20.74 4.57 -5.38
C PHE A 386 -20.66 4.98 -3.91
N TYR A 387 -19.69 5.83 -3.60
CA TYR A 387 -19.48 6.39 -2.27
C TYR A 387 -19.36 7.91 -2.37
N LYS A 388 -20.17 8.64 -1.59
CA LYS A 388 -20.05 10.10 -1.47
C LYS A 388 -18.74 10.45 -0.75
N LYS A 389 -18.22 11.65 -1.03
CA LYS A 389 -17.01 12.11 -0.37
C LYS A 389 -17.15 12.01 1.15
N ASN A 390 -16.14 11.40 1.81
CA ASN A 390 -16.07 11.24 3.26
C ASN A 390 -17.18 10.38 3.89
N ASP A 391 -17.97 9.66 3.10
CA ASP A 391 -19.06 8.80 3.59
C ASP A 391 -18.74 7.33 3.27
N PRO A 392 -18.64 6.43 4.26
CA PRO A 392 -18.42 5.01 4.04
C PRO A 392 -19.68 4.27 3.56
N THR A 393 -20.84 4.92 3.51
CA THR A 393 -22.10 4.30 3.13
C THR A 393 -22.22 4.22 1.60
N PRO A 394 -22.35 3.01 1.03
CA PRO A 394 -22.57 2.87 -0.40
C PRO A 394 -23.96 3.35 -0.81
N TYR A 395 -24.07 3.92 -1.99
CA TYR A 395 -25.34 4.26 -2.62
C TYR A 395 -25.41 3.72 -4.05
N LYS A 396 -26.62 3.49 -4.55
CA LYS A 396 -26.87 3.04 -5.93
C LYS A 396 -27.02 4.24 -6.85
N TYR A 397 -26.40 4.16 -8.01
CA TYR A 397 -26.54 5.16 -9.07
C TYR A 397 -27.47 4.63 -10.16
N PRO A 398 -28.39 5.41 -10.72
CA PRO A 398 -28.75 6.82 -10.38
C PRO A 398 -29.85 6.98 -9.31
N ASP A 399 -30.31 5.89 -8.69
CA ASP A 399 -31.57 5.82 -7.95
C ASP A 399 -31.59 6.54 -6.61
N ASP A 400 -30.40 6.83 -6.04
CA ASP A 400 -30.23 7.45 -4.72
C ASP A 400 -29.61 8.87 -4.78
N LEU A 401 -29.72 9.54 -5.93
CA LEU A 401 -29.21 10.92 -6.08
C LEU A 401 -30.13 11.96 -5.43
#